data_e820c3af0916c834550bbb1980f8a38e
#
_entry.id   e820c3af0916c834550bbb1980f8a38e
#
_cell.length_a   1.000
_cell.length_b   1.000
_cell.length_c   1.000
_cell.angle_alpha   90.00
_cell.angle_beta   90.00
_cell.angle_gamma   90.00
#
_symmetry.space_group_name_H-M   'P 1'
#
loop_
_entity.id
_entity.type
_entity.pdbx_description
1 polymer ?
#
loop_
_entity_poly.entity_id
_entity_poly.type
_entity_poly.pdbx_seq_one_letter_code
_entity_poly.pdbx_strand_id
1 'polypeptide(L)'
;EPNKIDQVLPFLTWVRFTVAAGTPEGYAKIMFKSEEHTEVFDRAMSHIKYAVDLKKKLNLKVTLGIQMVLMPEFKDEIIPFAKLAVDLGVDYGVIKHCSDDEFGTLGVDYTKYEGMYQLLHEAEKMSNEKTKVIVKWDKIKKEGKPSYNRFYGSQFLLQISGSGLVAPSGMFFNARYSKFHMGNFTDERFIDIFKSD
;
A
#
# COMPACT_ATOMS: atom_id res chain seq x y z
N GLU A 1 -7.96 14.10 -6.98
CA GLU A 1 -8.53 15.20 -7.78
C GLU A 1 -7.85 15.23 -9.15
N PRO A 2 -8.61 15.24 -10.27
CA PRO A 2 -8.04 15.15 -11.62
C PRO A 2 -6.96 16.23 -11.93
N ASN A 3 -7.20 17.48 -11.57
CA ASN A 3 -6.25 18.58 -11.77
C ASN A 3 -4.88 18.36 -11.10
N LYS A 4 -4.82 17.68 -9.96
CA LYS A 4 -3.56 17.31 -9.30
C LYS A 4 -2.89 16.14 -10.03
N ILE A 5 -3.68 15.20 -10.54
CA ILE A 5 -3.16 14.08 -11.33
C ILE A 5 -2.48 14.61 -12.60
N ASP A 6 -3.10 15.56 -13.31
CA ASP A 6 -2.53 16.19 -14.50
C ASP A 6 -1.16 16.83 -14.23
N GLN A 7 -1.02 17.49 -13.08
CA GLN A 7 0.19 18.20 -12.72
C GLN A 7 1.33 17.28 -12.25
N VAL A 8 1.02 16.11 -11.70
CA VAL A 8 2.00 15.25 -11.02
C VAL A 8 2.37 14.02 -11.84
N LEU A 9 1.37 13.37 -12.46
CA LEU A 9 1.56 12.09 -13.12
C LEU A 9 2.68 12.07 -14.17
N PRO A 10 2.88 13.12 -15.02
CA PRO A 10 3.93 13.14 -16.02
C PRO A 10 5.36 13.09 -15.46
N PHE A 11 5.54 13.41 -14.19
CA PHE A 11 6.86 13.46 -13.53
C PHE A 11 7.15 12.24 -12.67
N LEU A 12 6.21 11.28 -12.57
CA LEU A 12 6.38 10.10 -11.74
C LEU A 12 6.95 8.93 -12.54
N THR A 13 7.83 8.17 -11.91
CA THR A 13 8.27 6.86 -12.41
C THR A 13 7.22 5.80 -12.09
N TRP A 14 6.63 5.87 -10.89
CA TRP A 14 5.56 4.99 -10.47
C TRP A 14 4.65 5.67 -9.45
N VAL A 15 3.43 5.19 -9.35
CA VAL A 15 2.48 5.52 -8.28
C VAL A 15 1.63 4.31 -7.93
N ARG A 16 1.34 4.14 -6.65
CA ARG A 16 0.48 3.07 -6.16
C ARG A 16 -0.57 3.64 -5.23
N PHE A 17 -1.82 3.31 -5.51
CA PHE A 17 -2.96 3.70 -4.70
C PHE A 17 -3.31 2.54 -3.75
N THR A 18 -3.49 2.82 -2.47
CA THR A 18 -4.02 1.83 -1.54
C THR A 18 -5.54 1.81 -1.68
N VAL A 19 -6.07 0.64 -2.03
CA VAL A 19 -7.49 0.36 -2.20
C VAL A 19 -7.84 -0.78 -1.25
N ALA A 20 -8.63 -0.49 -0.21
CA ALA A 20 -8.83 -1.40 0.91
C ALA A 20 -9.62 -2.67 0.53
N ALA A 21 -10.46 -2.59 -0.49
CA ALA A 21 -11.32 -3.69 -0.96
C ALA A 21 -11.59 -3.60 -2.46
N GLY A 22 -12.13 -4.66 -3.04
CA GLY A 22 -12.54 -4.70 -4.45
C GLY A 22 -13.98 -4.28 -4.71
N THR A 23 -14.78 -4.12 -3.64
CA THR A 23 -16.19 -3.72 -3.71
C THR A 23 -16.44 -2.41 -2.95
N PRO A 24 -17.48 -1.62 -3.33
CA PRO A 24 -17.87 -0.42 -2.59
C PRO A 24 -18.23 -0.72 -1.12
N GLU A 25 -18.99 -1.79 -0.90
CA GLU A 25 -19.46 -2.21 0.43
C GLU A 25 -18.28 -2.66 1.31
N GLY A 26 -17.38 -3.50 0.77
CA GLY A 26 -16.15 -3.93 1.46
C GLY A 26 -15.25 -2.75 1.79
N TYR A 27 -15.12 -1.80 0.86
CA TYR A 27 -14.34 -0.59 1.06
C TYR A 27 -14.92 0.27 2.19
N ALA A 28 -16.25 0.52 2.19
CA ALA A 28 -16.93 1.30 3.22
C ALA A 28 -16.78 0.64 4.60
N LYS A 29 -16.98 -0.68 4.67
CA LYS A 29 -16.86 -1.44 5.91
C LYS A 29 -15.43 -1.38 6.50
N ILE A 30 -14.39 -1.47 5.66
CA ILE A 30 -12.99 -1.41 6.11
C ILE A 30 -12.60 0.02 6.51
N MET A 31 -12.93 1.01 5.69
CA MET A 31 -12.45 2.38 5.87
C MET A 31 -13.26 3.17 6.91
N PHE A 32 -14.58 2.92 6.99
CA PHE A 32 -15.49 3.71 7.82
C PHE A 32 -16.17 2.90 8.92
N LYS A 33 -15.96 1.57 8.97
CA LYS A 33 -16.68 0.65 9.87
C LYS A 33 -18.21 0.76 9.74
N SER A 34 -18.68 1.04 8.53
CA SER A 34 -20.09 1.27 8.17
C SER A 34 -20.32 0.71 6.77
N GLU A 35 -21.57 0.41 6.44
CA GLU A 35 -21.98 0.06 5.07
C GLU A 35 -22.39 1.31 4.26
N GLU A 36 -22.39 2.47 4.89
CA GLU A 36 -22.59 3.77 4.25
C GLU A 36 -21.28 4.25 3.57
N HIS A 37 -21.36 5.35 2.80
CA HIS A 37 -20.21 5.99 2.15
C HIS A 37 -19.58 5.19 1.00
N THR A 38 -20.35 4.33 0.34
CA THR A 38 -19.90 3.59 -0.84
C THR A 38 -19.50 4.51 -1.99
N GLU A 39 -20.06 5.71 -2.08
CA GLU A 39 -19.71 6.74 -3.07
C GLU A 39 -18.25 7.19 -3.00
N VAL A 40 -17.57 7.01 -1.85
CA VAL A 40 -16.15 7.32 -1.70
C VAL A 40 -15.29 6.34 -2.52
N PHE A 41 -15.72 5.07 -2.57
CA PHE A 41 -15.07 4.08 -3.44
C PHE A 41 -15.20 4.49 -4.91
N ASP A 42 -16.40 4.78 -5.38
CA ASP A 42 -16.65 5.15 -6.79
C ASP A 42 -15.83 6.38 -7.18
N ARG A 43 -15.78 7.37 -6.32
CA ARG A 43 -14.96 8.57 -6.52
C ARG A 43 -13.46 8.23 -6.59
N ALA A 44 -12.96 7.36 -5.72
CA ALA A 44 -11.58 6.93 -5.74
C ALA A 44 -11.25 6.16 -7.03
N MET A 45 -12.13 5.23 -7.44
CA MET A 45 -11.96 4.44 -8.66
C MET A 45 -12.01 5.32 -9.92
N SER A 46 -12.89 6.33 -9.95
CA SER A 46 -12.95 7.29 -11.06
C SER A 46 -11.63 8.07 -11.21
N HIS A 47 -11.00 8.46 -10.11
CA HIS A 47 -9.70 9.14 -10.13
C HIS A 47 -8.56 8.22 -10.59
N ILE A 48 -8.56 6.95 -10.18
CA ILE A 48 -7.57 5.97 -10.65
C ILE A 48 -7.75 5.71 -12.15
N LYS A 49 -9.00 5.53 -12.58
CA LYS A 49 -9.33 5.38 -14.00
C LYS A 49 -8.87 6.57 -14.82
N TYR A 50 -9.11 7.78 -14.32
CA TYR A 50 -8.62 9.00 -14.94
C TYR A 50 -7.08 8.99 -15.11
N ALA A 51 -6.34 8.57 -14.08
CA ALA A 51 -4.87 8.46 -14.17
C ALA A 51 -4.43 7.44 -15.24
N VAL A 52 -5.13 6.30 -15.34
CA VAL A 52 -4.87 5.29 -16.38
C VAL A 52 -5.13 5.85 -17.78
N ASP A 53 -6.23 6.57 -17.97
CA ASP A 53 -6.59 7.14 -19.26
C ASP A 53 -5.64 8.29 -19.64
N LEU A 54 -5.24 9.12 -18.69
CA LEU A 54 -4.22 10.17 -18.90
C LEU A 54 -2.87 9.57 -19.28
N LYS A 55 -2.42 8.50 -18.60
CA LYS A 55 -1.21 7.76 -18.97
C LYS A 55 -1.25 7.32 -20.43
N LYS A 56 -2.37 6.75 -20.87
CA LYS A 56 -2.55 6.31 -22.26
C LYS A 56 -2.55 7.48 -23.24
N LYS A 57 -3.35 8.52 -22.92
CA LYS A 57 -3.50 9.73 -23.77
C LYS A 57 -2.16 10.43 -24.02
N LEU A 58 -1.32 10.55 -22.99
CA LEU A 58 -0.04 11.24 -23.05
C LEU A 58 1.16 10.30 -23.30
N ASN A 59 0.90 9.00 -23.51
CA ASN A 59 1.93 7.97 -23.68
C ASN A 59 3.01 8.00 -22.58
N LEU A 60 2.57 8.18 -21.31
CA LEU A 60 3.48 8.24 -20.16
C LEU A 60 4.03 6.86 -19.81
N LYS A 61 5.29 6.83 -19.37
CA LYS A 61 5.97 5.60 -18.92
C LYS A 61 5.80 5.31 -17.42
N VAL A 62 5.00 6.09 -16.72
CA VAL A 62 4.74 5.88 -15.30
C VAL A 62 4.08 4.52 -15.06
N THR A 63 4.52 3.80 -14.05
CA THR A 63 3.88 2.55 -13.61
C THR A 63 2.77 2.84 -12.62
N LEU A 64 1.54 2.43 -12.94
CA LEU A 64 0.36 2.61 -12.10
C LEU A 64 -0.03 1.31 -11.43
N GLY A 65 -0.17 1.33 -10.11
CA GLY A 65 -0.61 0.15 -9.36
C GLY A 65 -1.67 0.46 -8.33
N ILE A 66 -2.43 -0.59 -7.96
CA ILE A 66 -3.28 -0.57 -6.76
C ILE A 66 -2.79 -1.60 -5.76
N GLN A 67 -3.04 -1.37 -4.47
CA GLN A 67 -2.63 -2.29 -3.41
C GLN A 67 -3.76 -2.52 -2.43
N MET A 68 -4.02 -3.79 -2.13
CA MET A 68 -4.84 -4.20 -1.00
C MET A 68 -3.97 -4.68 0.15
N VAL A 69 -4.28 -4.18 1.35
CA VAL A 69 -3.75 -4.70 2.61
C VAL A 69 -4.82 -5.63 3.16
N LEU A 70 -4.64 -6.92 2.93
CA LEU A 70 -5.61 -7.96 3.27
C LEU A 70 -5.60 -8.23 4.77
N MET A 71 -6.75 -8.11 5.41
CA MET A 71 -7.02 -8.69 6.72
C MET A 71 -7.84 -9.98 6.55
N PRO A 72 -7.64 -11.00 7.40
CA PRO A 72 -8.31 -12.29 7.24
C PRO A 72 -9.84 -12.22 7.17
N GLU A 73 -10.45 -11.27 7.87
CA GLU A 73 -11.89 -11.06 7.92
C GLU A 73 -12.48 -10.63 6.57
N PHE A 74 -11.63 -10.10 5.69
CA PHE A 74 -12.04 -9.57 4.37
C PHE A 74 -11.55 -10.43 3.21
N LYS A 75 -11.39 -11.74 3.42
CA LYS A 75 -10.97 -12.69 2.39
C LYS A 75 -11.83 -12.65 1.13
N ASP A 76 -13.13 -12.34 1.28
CA ASP A 76 -14.08 -12.30 0.17
C ASP A 76 -13.80 -11.12 -0.79
N GLU A 77 -12.96 -10.16 -0.39
CA GLU A 77 -12.51 -9.05 -1.24
C GLU A 77 -11.31 -9.40 -2.15
N ILE A 78 -10.72 -10.60 -2.00
CA ILE A 78 -9.54 -11.02 -2.77
C ILE A 78 -9.84 -11.07 -4.28
N ILE A 79 -10.88 -11.78 -4.68
CA ILE A 79 -11.26 -11.92 -6.08
C ILE A 79 -11.84 -10.63 -6.65
N PRO A 80 -12.76 -9.92 -5.96
CA PRO A 80 -13.20 -8.60 -6.41
C PRO A 80 -12.07 -7.60 -6.63
N PHE A 81 -11.06 -7.57 -5.74
CA PHE A 81 -9.88 -6.70 -5.91
C PHE A 81 -9.06 -7.05 -7.16
N ALA A 82 -8.82 -8.35 -7.40
CA ALA A 82 -8.10 -8.79 -8.58
C ALA A 82 -8.83 -8.39 -9.87
N LYS A 83 -10.16 -8.57 -9.89
CA LYS A 83 -11.02 -8.14 -11.00
C LYS A 83 -10.97 -6.62 -11.18
N LEU A 84 -11.08 -5.86 -10.10
CA LEU A 84 -11.00 -4.41 -10.11
C LEU A 84 -9.68 -3.91 -10.74
N ALA A 85 -8.53 -4.53 -10.41
CA ALA A 85 -7.24 -4.17 -10.99
C ALA A 85 -7.26 -4.33 -12.51
N VAL A 86 -7.81 -5.44 -13.00
CA VAL A 86 -7.95 -5.74 -14.44
C VAL A 86 -8.90 -4.75 -15.12
N ASP A 87 -10.07 -4.50 -14.53
CA ASP A 87 -11.11 -3.63 -15.07
C ASP A 87 -10.66 -2.15 -15.15
N LEU A 88 -9.93 -1.68 -14.15
CA LEU A 88 -9.29 -0.36 -14.16
C LEU A 88 -8.17 -0.24 -15.23
N GLY A 89 -7.53 -1.37 -15.56
CA GLY A 89 -6.42 -1.42 -16.51
C GLY A 89 -5.15 -0.79 -15.97
N VAL A 90 -4.90 -0.90 -14.67
CA VAL A 90 -3.63 -0.54 -14.03
C VAL A 90 -2.54 -1.54 -14.42
N ASP A 91 -1.27 -1.17 -14.30
CA ASP A 91 -0.17 -2.09 -14.66
C ASP A 91 -0.08 -3.27 -13.67
N TYR A 92 -0.42 -3.05 -12.39
CA TYR A 92 -0.46 -4.13 -11.40
C TYR A 92 -1.45 -3.88 -10.26
N GLY A 93 -2.00 -4.97 -9.72
CA GLY A 93 -2.69 -5.02 -8.43
C GLY A 93 -1.89 -5.90 -7.48
N VAL A 94 -1.54 -5.40 -6.28
CA VAL A 94 -0.78 -6.17 -5.31
C VAL A 94 -1.61 -6.46 -4.06
N ILE A 95 -1.61 -7.73 -3.63
CA ILE A 95 -2.22 -8.17 -2.38
C ILE A 95 -1.11 -8.52 -1.40
N LYS A 96 -1.11 -7.90 -0.22
CA LYS A 96 -0.20 -8.22 0.88
C LYS A 96 -0.99 -8.40 2.17
N HIS A 97 -0.43 -9.16 3.13
CA HIS A 97 -1.03 -9.25 4.46
C HIS A 97 -1.02 -7.91 5.18
N CYS A 98 -1.94 -7.72 6.12
CA CYS A 98 -1.86 -6.65 7.10
C CYS A 98 -0.69 -6.94 8.05
N SER A 99 0.19 -5.96 8.24
CA SER A 99 1.25 -6.06 9.24
C SER A 99 0.76 -5.41 10.54
N ASP A 100 0.81 -6.16 11.63
CA ASP A 100 0.55 -5.62 12.97
C ASP A 100 1.82 -4.99 13.55
N ASP A 101 1.68 -4.26 14.64
CA ASP A 101 2.82 -3.81 15.43
C ASP A 101 3.32 -4.92 16.37
N GLU A 102 4.42 -4.66 17.11
CA GLU A 102 5.00 -5.64 18.05
C GLU A 102 4.10 -5.96 19.25
N PHE A 103 3.02 -5.22 19.46
CA PHE A 103 2.06 -5.43 20.56
C PHE A 103 0.80 -6.15 20.11
N GLY A 104 0.66 -6.39 18.79
CA GLY A 104 -0.55 -6.99 18.26
C GLY A 104 -1.78 -6.09 18.38
N THR A 105 -1.59 -4.78 18.26
CA THR A 105 -2.66 -3.77 18.45
C THR A 105 -3.85 -3.95 17.51
N LEU A 106 -3.62 -4.45 16.30
CA LEU A 106 -4.68 -4.74 15.33
C LEU A 106 -5.29 -6.13 15.50
N GLY A 107 -4.65 -7.01 16.29
CA GLY A 107 -5.10 -8.37 16.52
C GLY A 107 -5.11 -9.26 15.29
N VAL A 108 -4.16 -9.08 14.37
CA VAL A 108 -4.09 -9.84 13.11
C VAL A 108 -3.76 -11.29 13.38
N ASP A 109 -4.70 -12.18 13.11
CA ASP A 109 -4.48 -13.63 13.17
C ASP A 109 -3.80 -14.13 11.90
N TYR A 110 -2.48 -14.22 11.93
CA TYR A 110 -1.69 -14.64 10.76
C TYR A 110 -1.93 -16.08 10.34
N THR A 111 -2.41 -16.96 11.24
CA THR A 111 -2.66 -18.38 10.92
C THR A 111 -3.81 -18.54 9.91
N LYS A 112 -4.73 -17.59 9.87
CA LYS A 112 -5.88 -17.60 8.95
C LYS A 112 -5.51 -17.39 7.49
N TYR A 113 -4.31 -16.87 7.18
CA TYR A 113 -3.91 -16.65 5.78
C TYR A 113 -3.71 -17.95 5.01
N GLU A 114 -3.34 -19.05 5.65
CA GLU A 114 -3.19 -20.33 4.99
C GLU A 114 -4.48 -20.80 4.32
N GLY A 115 -5.62 -20.62 4.99
CA GLY A 115 -6.94 -20.92 4.45
C GLY A 115 -7.36 -20.11 3.22
N MET A 116 -6.59 -19.06 2.87
CA MET A 116 -6.87 -18.20 1.70
C MET A 116 -5.95 -18.48 0.51
N TYR A 117 -4.99 -19.39 0.61
CA TYR A 117 -4.00 -19.64 -0.44
C TYR A 117 -4.63 -19.96 -1.78
N GLN A 118 -5.70 -20.75 -1.79
CA GLN A 118 -6.41 -21.08 -3.03
C GLN A 118 -6.97 -19.79 -3.68
N LEU A 119 -7.69 -18.96 -2.93
CA LEU A 119 -8.27 -17.70 -3.44
C LEU A 119 -7.16 -16.76 -3.94
N LEU A 120 -6.03 -16.69 -3.24
CA LEU A 120 -4.90 -15.86 -3.63
C LEU A 120 -4.28 -16.34 -4.94
N HIS A 121 -4.15 -17.68 -5.14
CA HIS A 121 -3.70 -18.24 -6.42
C HIS A 121 -4.71 -18.00 -7.55
N GLU A 122 -6.00 -18.07 -7.26
CA GLU A 122 -7.05 -17.74 -8.24
C GLU A 122 -7.00 -16.26 -8.63
N ALA A 123 -6.77 -15.38 -7.69
CA ALA A 123 -6.57 -13.96 -7.97
C ALA A 123 -5.35 -13.71 -8.88
N GLU A 124 -4.22 -14.37 -8.65
CA GLU A 124 -3.03 -14.24 -9.53
C GLU A 124 -3.30 -14.71 -10.96
N LYS A 125 -4.11 -15.75 -11.15
CA LYS A 125 -4.52 -16.26 -12.47
C LYS A 125 -5.35 -15.26 -13.27
N MET A 126 -5.96 -14.26 -12.64
CA MET A 126 -6.67 -13.19 -13.34
C MET A 126 -5.75 -12.19 -14.05
N SER A 127 -4.43 -12.30 -13.85
CA SER A 127 -3.44 -11.53 -14.59
C SER A 127 -3.62 -11.69 -16.10
N ASN A 128 -3.43 -10.60 -16.84
CA ASN A 128 -3.43 -10.61 -18.29
C ASN A 128 -2.17 -9.91 -18.83
N GLU A 129 -2.11 -9.65 -20.15
CA GLU A 129 -0.97 -9.01 -20.78
C GLU A 129 -0.71 -7.58 -20.27
N LYS A 130 -1.77 -6.86 -19.84
CA LYS A 130 -1.72 -5.45 -19.42
C LYS A 130 -1.58 -5.29 -17.93
N THR A 131 -2.27 -6.13 -17.14
CA THR A 131 -2.37 -6.03 -15.69
C THR A 131 -1.84 -7.27 -15.01
N LYS A 132 -0.91 -7.12 -14.08
CA LYS A 132 -0.41 -8.21 -13.24
C LYS A 132 -1.06 -8.16 -11.87
N VAL A 133 -1.69 -9.26 -11.44
CA VAL A 133 -2.10 -9.45 -10.04
C VAL A 133 -0.99 -10.19 -9.32
N ILE A 134 -0.50 -9.59 -8.23
CA ILE A 134 0.72 -10.05 -7.54
C ILE A 134 0.36 -10.29 -6.07
N VAL A 135 0.58 -11.48 -5.59
CA VAL A 135 0.47 -11.81 -4.17
C VAL A 135 1.86 -11.77 -3.53
N LYS A 136 1.99 -11.06 -2.39
CA LYS A 136 3.25 -11.00 -1.63
C LYS A 136 3.43 -12.25 -0.78
N TRP A 137 3.64 -13.40 -1.44
CA TRP A 137 3.76 -14.71 -0.81
C TRP A 137 4.84 -14.80 0.26
N ASP A 138 5.97 -14.14 0.04
CA ASP A 138 7.06 -14.06 1.01
C ASP A 138 6.64 -13.41 2.34
N LYS A 139 5.67 -12.51 2.30
CA LYS A 139 5.09 -11.89 3.49
C LYS A 139 3.97 -12.72 4.09
N ILE A 140 3.06 -13.21 3.27
CA ILE A 140 1.89 -13.99 3.71
C ILE A 140 2.33 -15.28 4.40
N LYS A 141 3.30 -16.00 3.84
CA LYS A 141 3.80 -17.28 4.39
C LYS A 141 4.68 -17.14 5.63
N LYS A 142 5.12 -15.93 5.96
CA LYS A 142 5.97 -15.68 7.15
C LYS A 142 5.18 -15.45 8.43
N GLU A 143 3.85 -15.44 8.37
CA GLU A 143 2.98 -15.28 9.53
C GLU A 143 3.36 -14.07 10.43
N GLY A 144 3.71 -12.94 9.80
CA GLY A 144 4.14 -11.75 10.51
C GLY A 144 5.58 -11.80 11.07
N LYS A 145 6.27 -12.94 10.97
CA LYS A 145 7.64 -13.09 11.49
C LYS A 145 8.67 -12.48 10.54
N PRO A 146 9.62 -11.65 11.02
CA PRO A 146 10.70 -11.16 10.19
C PRO A 146 11.66 -12.31 9.83
N SER A 147 12.16 -12.30 8.59
CA SER A 147 13.19 -13.27 8.13
C SER A 147 14.62 -12.79 8.36
N TYR A 148 14.78 -11.68 9.07
CA TYR A 148 16.06 -11.05 9.31
C TYR A 148 16.18 -10.64 10.77
N ASN A 149 17.41 -10.63 11.27
CA ASN A 149 17.75 -10.20 12.63
C ASN A 149 18.45 -8.83 12.68
N ARG A 150 18.67 -8.20 11.51
CA ARG A 150 19.21 -6.84 11.38
C ARG A 150 18.48 -6.07 10.31
N PHE A 151 18.27 -4.78 10.55
CA PHE A 151 17.63 -3.86 9.62
C PHE A 151 18.69 -3.00 8.91
N TYR A 152 19.02 -3.38 7.69
CA TYR A 152 19.96 -2.62 6.84
C TYR A 152 19.27 -1.53 6.01
N GLY A 153 17.96 -1.46 6.06
CA GLY A 153 17.16 -0.53 5.23
C GLY A 153 17.50 0.94 5.46
N SER A 154 17.91 1.31 6.68
CA SER A 154 18.29 2.69 7.04
C SER A 154 19.50 3.24 6.25
N GLN A 155 20.31 2.37 5.69
CA GLN A 155 21.43 2.79 4.83
C GLN A 155 20.98 3.26 3.44
N PHE A 156 19.74 2.91 3.04
CA PHE A 156 19.20 3.16 1.71
C PHE A 156 17.90 3.96 1.73
N LEU A 157 17.21 3.99 2.86
CA LEU A 157 15.90 4.61 3.00
C LEU A 157 15.73 5.18 4.40
N LEU A 158 15.48 6.47 4.47
CA LEU A 158 14.98 7.14 5.65
C LEU A 158 13.53 7.54 5.44
N GLN A 159 12.77 7.66 6.51
CA GLN A 159 11.40 8.13 6.45
C GLN A 159 11.27 9.45 7.21
N ILE A 160 10.41 10.32 6.70
CA ILE A 160 10.12 11.62 7.27
C ILE A 160 8.63 11.66 7.60
N SER A 161 8.29 11.99 8.84
CA SER A 161 6.90 12.15 9.26
C SER A 161 6.29 13.44 8.74
N GLY A 162 4.97 13.57 8.86
CA GLY A 162 4.29 14.82 8.52
C GLY A 162 4.70 16.05 9.37
N SER A 163 5.34 15.81 10.52
CA SER A 163 5.91 16.86 11.39
C SER A 163 7.40 17.15 11.14
N GLY A 164 7.99 16.52 10.12
CA GLY A 164 9.40 16.70 9.77
C GLY A 164 10.38 15.80 10.52
N LEU A 165 9.92 14.97 11.47
CA LEU A 165 10.78 14.05 12.20
C LEU A 165 11.37 12.99 11.25
N VAL A 166 12.68 12.78 11.34
CA VAL A 166 13.43 11.81 10.53
C VAL A 166 13.73 10.57 11.35
N ALA A 167 13.44 9.40 10.81
CA ALA A 167 13.73 8.12 11.45
C ALA A 167 14.05 7.03 10.40
N PRO A 168 14.73 5.93 10.79
CA PRO A 168 15.04 4.82 9.89
C PRO A 168 13.80 4.10 9.35
N SER A 169 12.67 4.17 10.05
CA SER A 169 11.40 3.57 9.65
C SER A 169 10.23 4.32 10.30
N GLY A 170 9.08 4.32 9.64
CA GLY A 170 7.84 4.92 10.16
C GLY A 170 7.36 4.34 11.49
N MET A 171 7.73 3.10 11.79
CA MET A 171 7.45 2.49 13.11
C MET A 171 8.13 3.26 14.25
N PHE A 172 9.24 3.93 13.99
CA PHE A 172 10.02 4.65 14.99
C PHE A 172 9.56 6.09 15.23
N PHE A 173 8.53 6.59 14.57
CA PHE A 173 8.00 7.94 14.83
C PHE A 173 7.31 8.09 16.19
N ASN A 174 6.95 6.98 16.84
CA ASN A 174 6.39 7.03 18.19
C ASN A 174 7.45 7.50 19.22
N ALA A 175 7.05 8.32 20.18
CA ALA A 175 7.92 8.89 21.21
C ALA A 175 8.70 7.84 22.03
N ARG A 176 8.14 6.63 22.21
CA ARG A 176 8.85 5.51 22.88
C ARG A 176 10.12 5.07 22.15
N TYR A 177 10.27 5.42 20.89
CA TYR A 177 11.44 5.11 20.07
C TYR A 177 12.33 6.34 19.83
N SER A 178 12.25 7.35 20.71
CA SER A 178 13.01 8.60 20.56
C SER A 178 14.52 8.39 20.37
N LYS A 179 15.09 7.32 20.90
CA LYS A 179 16.50 6.94 20.68
C LYS A 179 16.86 6.62 19.22
N PHE A 180 15.87 6.42 18.36
CA PHE A 180 16.05 6.18 16.92
C PHE A 180 15.66 7.41 16.09
N HIS A 181 15.26 8.50 16.72
CA HIS A 181 15.00 9.76 16.03
C HIS A 181 16.34 10.39 15.65
N MET A 182 16.48 10.72 14.37
CA MET A 182 17.73 11.25 13.83
C MET A 182 17.79 12.78 13.86
N GLY A 183 16.63 13.44 13.95
CA GLY A 183 16.49 14.90 13.92
C GLY A 183 15.19 15.32 13.27
N ASN A 184 15.00 16.61 13.07
CA ASN A 184 13.81 17.16 12.42
C ASN A 184 14.23 18.16 11.33
N PHE A 185 13.83 17.89 10.07
CA PHE A 185 14.25 18.71 8.94
C PHE A 185 13.54 20.08 8.88
N THR A 186 12.56 20.36 9.78
CA THR A 186 12.04 21.70 9.97
C THR A 186 12.97 22.57 10.80
N ASP A 187 13.85 21.98 11.59
CA ASP A 187 14.76 22.65 12.52
C ASP A 187 16.21 22.62 12.01
N GLU A 188 16.56 21.59 11.23
CA GLU A 188 17.91 21.32 10.74
C GLU A 188 17.89 20.99 9.25
N ARG A 189 19.00 21.25 8.55
CA ARG A 189 19.13 20.80 7.16
C ARG A 189 19.25 19.27 7.12
N PHE A 190 18.54 18.62 6.21
CA PHE A 190 18.55 17.15 6.07
C PHE A 190 19.98 16.57 5.97
N ILE A 191 20.88 17.26 5.28
CA ILE A 191 22.26 16.79 5.13
C ILE A 191 23.04 16.77 6.46
N ASP A 192 22.71 17.68 7.37
CA ASP A 192 23.36 17.75 8.68
C ASP A 192 22.82 16.64 9.59
N ILE A 193 21.51 16.36 9.55
CA ILE A 193 20.88 15.21 10.22
C ILE A 193 21.52 13.89 9.74
N PHE A 194 21.73 13.77 8.43
CA PHE A 194 22.27 12.51 7.84
C PHE A 194 23.73 12.25 8.19
N LYS A 195 24.47 13.29 8.53
CA LYS A 195 25.91 13.21 8.90
C LYS A 195 26.14 13.24 10.41
N SER A 196 25.11 13.42 11.22
CA SER A 196 25.24 13.35 12.68
C SER A 196 25.59 11.92 13.11
N ASP A 197 26.47 11.81 14.11
CA ASP A 197 26.93 10.53 14.71
C ASP A 197 25.80 9.79 15.44
#